data_d5d1041db38fa4809df84b3a9881f31d
#
_entry.id   d5d1041db38fa4809df84b3a9881f31d
#
_cell.length_a   1.000
_cell.length_b   1.000
_cell.length_c   1.000
_cell.angle_alpha   90.00
_cell.angle_beta   90.00
_cell.angle_gamma   90.00
#
_symmetry.space_group_name_H-M   'P 1'
#
loop_
_entity.id
_entity.type
_entity.pdbx_description
1 polymer ?
#
loop_
_entity_poly.entity_id
_entity_poly.type
_entity_poly.pdbx_seq_one_letter_code
_entity_poly.pdbx_strand_id
1 'polypeptide(L)'
;DEIDKLSSLLDTMMDGYYTSEEIDTLLRQMSEDISRLQTSVAELEKRIAETSATVSKMYNPPVNFHKADLKVLDIGNSYTQDAQTYLPQIIAASGIDTDFSLYRAFRPSASFKTWVDCWNDSDNEYYSIDFCAGTSLGGISGSGSASDGALFRKALQSVKWDIILIHQVSTYSNDYSLWEGNGAGGYLQELIRIIRVTNPQATIGYLMTHSYRGSYWANSEGSSYLRWRNIADATKQLKLEYDIDFIIPYGTAVQN
;
A
#
# COMPACT_ATOMS: atom_id res chain seq x y z
N ASP A 1 -22.77 -50.12 52.91
CA ASP A 1 -21.32 -50.12 52.97
C ASP A 1 -20.76 -48.85 52.31
N GLU A 2 -19.63 -48.32 52.84
CA GLU A 2 -19.04 -47.07 52.32
C GLU A 2 -18.56 -47.25 50.91
N ILE A 3 -18.15 -48.45 50.50
CA ILE A 3 -17.72 -48.77 49.13
C ILE A 3 -18.89 -48.69 48.16
N ASP A 4 -20.07 -49.16 48.56
CA ASP A 4 -21.30 -49.12 47.77
C ASP A 4 -21.79 -47.69 47.60
N LYS A 5 -21.59 -46.82 48.61
CA LYS A 5 -21.89 -45.37 48.52
C LYS A 5 -20.92 -44.63 47.59
N LEU A 6 -19.62 -44.94 47.65
CA LEU A 6 -18.61 -44.38 46.78
C LEU A 6 -18.83 -44.79 45.33
N SER A 7 -19.17 -46.07 45.09
CA SER A 7 -19.51 -46.57 43.77
C SER A 7 -20.73 -45.86 43.19
N SER A 8 -21.81 -45.74 43.96
CA SER A 8 -23.02 -45.02 43.55
C SER A 8 -22.78 -43.52 43.30
N LEU A 9 -21.87 -42.90 44.09
CA LEU A 9 -21.50 -41.51 43.88
C LEU A 9 -20.67 -41.34 42.60
N LEU A 10 -19.79 -42.29 42.33
CA LEU A 10 -18.96 -42.32 41.09
C LEU A 10 -19.86 -42.52 39.86
N ASP A 11 -20.83 -43.44 39.94
CA ASP A 11 -21.80 -43.68 38.89
C ASP A 11 -22.65 -42.42 38.62
N THR A 12 -23.11 -41.75 39.69
CA THR A 12 -23.86 -40.50 39.59
C THR A 12 -23.03 -39.34 39.05
N MET A 13 -21.73 -39.32 39.37
CA MET A 13 -20.80 -38.33 38.81
C MET A 13 -20.47 -38.64 37.35
N MET A 14 -20.46 -39.90 36.95
CA MET A 14 -20.19 -40.29 35.56
C MET A 14 -21.42 -40.20 34.66
N ASP A 15 -22.63 -40.25 35.19
CA ASP A 15 -23.89 -40.08 34.42
C ASP A 15 -24.05 -38.69 33.76
N GLY A 16 -23.15 -37.77 34.03
CA GLY A 16 -23.10 -36.45 33.40
C GLY A 16 -22.00 -36.30 32.35
N TYR A 17 -21.17 -37.32 32.14
CA TYR A 17 -20.09 -37.26 31.17
C TYR A 17 -20.48 -37.99 29.89
N TYR A 18 -20.13 -37.36 28.75
CA TYR A 18 -20.28 -37.98 27.43
C TYR A 18 -19.55 -39.33 27.38
N THR A 19 -20.20 -40.33 26.83
CA THR A 19 -19.53 -41.60 26.51
C THR A 19 -18.45 -41.39 25.44
N SER A 20 -17.49 -42.31 25.41
CA SER A 20 -16.43 -42.26 24.36
C SER A 20 -17.04 -42.22 22.96
N GLU A 21 -18.13 -42.90 22.70
CA GLU A 21 -18.83 -42.94 21.40
C GLU A 21 -19.52 -41.59 21.10
N GLU A 22 -20.07 -40.91 22.08
CA GLU A 22 -20.63 -39.55 21.91
C GLU A 22 -19.55 -38.54 21.63
N ILE A 23 -18.40 -38.63 22.32
CA ILE A 23 -17.23 -37.78 22.05
C ILE A 23 -16.72 -37.99 20.63
N ASP A 24 -16.53 -39.23 20.18
CA ASP A 24 -16.07 -39.57 18.85
C ASP A 24 -17.05 -39.07 17.78
N THR A 25 -18.36 -39.16 18.06
CA THR A 25 -19.40 -38.64 17.17
C THR A 25 -19.33 -37.11 17.04
N LEU A 26 -19.16 -36.39 18.15
CA LEU A 26 -19.00 -34.94 18.15
C LEU A 26 -17.71 -34.51 17.44
N LEU A 27 -16.59 -35.19 17.68
CA LEU A 27 -15.33 -34.90 17.03
C LEU A 27 -15.42 -35.10 15.51
N ARG A 28 -16.09 -36.15 15.05
CA ARG A 28 -16.33 -36.41 13.63
C ARG A 28 -17.19 -35.29 13.02
N GLN A 29 -18.28 -34.92 13.68
CA GLN A 29 -19.17 -33.83 13.24
C GLN A 29 -18.41 -32.50 13.13
N MET A 30 -17.63 -32.17 14.18
CA MET A 30 -16.79 -30.97 14.15
C MET A 30 -15.78 -31.00 12.99
N SER A 31 -15.17 -32.14 12.72
CA SER A 31 -14.24 -32.29 11.60
C SER A 31 -14.92 -32.06 10.24
N GLU A 32 -16.12 -32.58 10.07
CA GLU A 32 -16.94 -32.37 8.87
C GLU A 32 -17.33 -30.90 8.70
N ASP A 33 -17.73 -30.25 9.80
CA ASP A 33 -18.11 -28.84 9.79
C ASP A 33 -16.90 -27.92 9.50
N ILE A 34 -15.73 -28.23 10.06
CA ILE A 34 -14.47 -27.54 9.75
C ILE A 34 -14.15 -27.67 8.25
N SER A 35 -14.26 -28.88 7.70
CA SER A 35 -14.01 -29.10 6.28
C SER A 35 -14.97 -28.34 5.37
N ARG A 36 -16.25 -28.24 5.76
CA ARG A 36 -17.25 -27.43 5.03
C ARG A 36 -16.93 -25.94 5.12
N LEU A 37 -16.55 -25.46 6.32
CA LEU A 37 -16.16 -24.06 6.51
C LEU A 37 -14.91 -23.72 5.70
N GLN A 38 -13.89 -24.58 5.68
CA GLN A 38 -12.69 -24.38 4.87
C GLN A 38 -13.03 -24.27 3.37
N THR A 39 -13.90 -25.14 2.87
CA THR A 39 -14.37 -25.09 1.49
C THR A 39 -15.12 -23.77 1.19
N SER A 40 -15.98 -23.35 2.11
CA SER A 40 -16.74 -22.09 1.96
C SER A 40 -15.82 -20.86 1.98
N VAL A 41 -14.79 -20.86 2.83
CA VAL A 41 -13.80 -19.78 2.88
C VAL A 41 -13.04 -19.71 1.56
N ALA A 42 -12.54 -20.84 1.05
CA ALA A 42 -11.83 -20.87 -0.24
C ALA A 42 -12.69 -20.35 -1.41
N GLU A 43 -13.98 -20.69 -1.45
CA GLU A 43 -14.90 -20.18 -2.46
C GLU A 43 -15.16 -18.68 -2.31
N LEU A 44 -15.27 -18.17 -1.08
CA LEU A 44 -15.41 -16.73 -0.82
C LEU A 44 -14.14 -15.96 -1.22
N GLU A 45 -12.95 -16.48 -0.91
CA GLU A 45 -11.68 -15.89 -1.34
C GLU A 45 -11.58 -15.81 -2.85
N LYS A 46 -11.96 -16.87 -3.57
CA LYS A 46 -12.01 -16.88 -5.02
C LYS A 46 -12.97 -15.82 -5.56
N ARG A 47 -14.19 -15.72 -5.01
CA ARG A 47 -15.19 -14.70 -5.44
C ARG A 47 -14.72 -13.29 -5.13
N ILE A 48 -14.04 -13.06 -4.02
CA ILE A 48 -13.43 -11.76 -3.69
C ILE A 48 -12.38 -11.41 -4.73
N ALA A 49 -11.48 -12.35 -5.09
CA ALA A 49 -10.46 -12.12 -6.10
C ALA A 49 -11.06 -11.81 -7.48
N GLU A 50 -12.07 -12.55 -7.92
CA GLU A 50 -12.77 -12.34 -9.19
C GLU A 50 -13.51 -10.99 -9.21
N THR A 51 -14.18 -10.65 -8.11
CA THR A 51 -14.88 -9.36 -7.95
C THR A 51 -13.88 -8.21 -7.94
N SER A 52 -12.79 -8.34 -7.21
CA SER A 52 -11.70 -7.35 -7.16
C SER A 52 -11.10 -7.12 -8.55
N ALA A 53 -10.81 -8.19 -9.30
CA ALA A 53 -10.29 -8.10 -10.66
C ALA A 53 -11.30 -7.41 -11.62
N THR A 54 -12.58 -7.68 -11.44
CA THR A 54 -13.66 -7.06 -12.25
C THR A 54 -13.79 -5.58 -11.91
N VAL A 55 -13.81 -5.24 -10.61
CA VAL A 55 -13.85 -3.86 -10.13
C VAL A 55 -12.61 -3.09 -10.60
N SER A 56 -11.42 -3.70 -10.50
CA SER A 56 -10.19 -3.09 -10.99
C SER A 56 -10.27 -2.78 -12.49
N LYS A 57 -10.78 -3.69 -13.31
CA LYS A 57 -10.99 -3.44 -14.75
C LYS A 57 -12.00 -2.33 -15.04
N MET A 58 -13.02 -2.20 -14.20
CA MET A 58 -14.07 -1.17 -14.37
C MET A 58 -13.59 0.22 -13.94
N TYR A 59 -12.74 0.29 -12.90
CA TYR A 59 -12.31 1.53 -12.27
C TYR A 59 -10.86 1.95 -12.58
N ASN A 60 -10.08 1.08 -13.26
CA ASN A 60 -8.74 1.38 -13.73
C ASN A 60 -8.68 1.33 -15.27
N PRO A 61 -9.34 2.27 -15.96
CA PRO A 61 -9.13 2.40 -17.39
C PRO A 61 -7.65 2.74 -17.64
N PRO A 62 -7.08 2.31 -18.77
CA PRO A 62 -5.73 2.72 -19.13
C PRO A 62 -5.65 4.25 -19.08
N VAL A 63 -4.54 4.76 -18.50
CA VAL A 63 -4.34 6.20 -18.34
C VAL A 63 -4.46 6.88 -19.69
N ASN A 64 -5.42 7.76 -19.83
CA ASN A 64 -5.49 8.63 -20.97
C ASN A 64 -4.66 9.88 -20.70
N PHE A 65 -3.38 9.84 -21.05
CA PHE A 65 -2.47 10.96 -20.91
C PHE A 65 -2.84 12.18 -21.82
N HIS A 66 -3.79 12.02 -22.72
CA HIS A 66 -4.34 13.10 -23.54
C HIS A 66 -5.67 13.64 -22.97
N LYS A 67 -6.02 13.25 -21.77
CA LYS A 67 -7.18 13.80 -21.08
C LYS A 67 -6.95 15.28 -20.82
N ALA A 68 -7.89 16.13 -21.21
CA ALA A 68 -7.93 17.50 -20.73
C ALA A 68 -8.10 17.48 -19.20
N ASP A 69 -7.44 18.37 -18.47
CA ASP A 69 -7.50 18.51 -17.01
C ASP A 69 -6.97 17.31 -16.19
N LEU A 70 -5.88 16.69 -16.63
CA LEU A 70 -5.23 15.58 -15.92
C LEU A 70 -4.80 15.98 -14.49
N LYS A 71 -5.26 15.26 -13.47
CA LYS A 71 -4.94 15.51 -12.06
C LYS A 71 -4.01 14.46 -11.51
N VAL A 72 -2.83 14.89 -11.10
CA VAL A 72 -1.76 14.03 -10.61
C VAL A 72 -1.38 14.40 -9.19
N LEU A 73 -1.41 13.43 -8.29
CA LEU A 73 -0.86 13.53 -6.93
C LEU A 73 0.34 12.61 -6.80
N ASP A 74 1.47 13.14 -6.40
CA ASP A 74 2.65 12.34 -6.06
C ASP A 74 2.84 12.31 -4.55
N ILE A 75 2.83 11.12 -3.95
CA ILE A 75 2.93 10.90 -2.51
C ILE A 75 4.34 10.39 -2.21
N GLY A 76 5.19 11.25 -1.61
CA GLY A 76 6.57 10.85 -1.46
C GLY A 76 7.45 11.74 -0.58
N ASN A 77 8.70 11.85 -0.99
CA ASN A 77 9.78 12.48 -0.25
C ASN A 77 10.71 13.27 -1.18
N SER A 78 11.99 13.43 -0.83
CA SER A 78 12.97 14.19 -1.65
C SER A 78 13.12 13.66 -3.09
N TYR A 79 12.91 12.36 -3.33
CA TYR A 79 12.97 11.81 -4.69
C TYR A 79 11.84 12.35 -5.59
N THR A 80 10.64 12.58 -5.02
CA THR A 80 9.57 13.26 -5.73
C THR A 80 10.02 14.67 -6.15
N GLN A 81 10.66 15.38 -5.24
CA GLN A 81 11.15 16.72 -5.52
C GLN A 81 12.18 16.70 -6.66
N ASP A 82 13.14 15.78 -6.61
CA ASP A 82 14.16 15.62 -7.65
C ASP A 82 13.53 15.30 -9.01
N ALA A 83 12.63 14.31 -9.07
CA ALA A 83 11.97 13.89 -10.29
C ALA A 83 11.10 14.98 -10.92
N GLN A 84 10.52 15.87 -10.11
CA GLN A 84 9.59 16.90 -10.55
C GLN A 84 10.23 18.26 -10.81
N THR A 85 11.48 18.49 -10.38
CA THR A 85 12.13 19.82 -10.46
C THR A 85 12.07 20.43 -11.85
N TYR A 86 12.26 19.64 -12.89
CA TYR A 86 12.25 20.10 -14.29
C TYR A 86 11.05 19.61 -15.09
N LEU A 87 10.15 18.86 -14.49
CA LEU A 87 9.00 18.28 -15.20
C LEU A 87 8.10 19.33 -15.86
N PRO A 88 7.78 20.48 -15.23
CA PRO A 88 6.98 21.53 -15.88
C PRO A 88 7.62 22.09 -17.15
N GLN A 89 8.94 22.27 -17.14
CA GLN A 89 9.70 22.76 -18.30
C GLN A 89 9.76 21.71 -19.42
N ILE A 90 9.87 20.43 -19.04
CA ILE A 90 9.86 19.31 -20.01
C ILE A 90 8.49 19.21 -20.66
N ILE A 91 7.41 19.31 -19.90
CA ILE A 91 6.04 19.27 -20.42
C ILE A 91 5.83 20.46 -21.38
N ALA A 92 6.20 21.68 -20.97
CA ALA A 92 6.08 22.86 -21.82
C ALA A 92 6.89 22.74 -23.12
N ALA A 93 8.10 22.19 -23.06
CA ALA A 93 8.97 22.00 -24.22
C ALA A 93 8.50 20.87 -25.15
N SER A 94 7.74 19.91 -24.65
CA SER A 94 7.25 18.77 -25.44
C SER A 94 6.13 19.13 -26.41
N GLY A 95 5.54 20.32 -26.29
CA GLY A 95 4.38 20.75 -27.07
C GLY A 95 3.10 19.97 -26.73
N ILE A 96 3.06 19.27 -25.62
CA ILE A 96 1.86 18.62 -25.10
C ILE A 96 0.94 19.74 -24.61
N ASP A 97 -0.13 19.99 -25.35
CA ASP A 97 -1.19 20.93 -24.98
C ASP A 97 -2.22 20.16 -24.11
N THR A 98 -1.86 19.97 -22.85
CA THR A 98 -2.71 19.29 -21.89
C THR A 98 -2.82 20.15 -20.65
N ASP A 99 -4.03 20.55 -20.32
CA ASP A 99 -4.31 21.10 -18.99
C ASP A 99 -4.04 20.00 -17.96
N PHE A 100 -3.19 20.30 -17.01
CA PHE A 100 -2.91 19.35 -15.93
C PHE A 100 -2.77 20.08 -14.60
N SER A 101 -2.94 19.33 -13.53
CA SER A 101 -2.71 19.78 -12.17
C SER A 101 -1.77 18.79 -11.49
N LEU A 102 -0.57 19.22 -11.16
CA LEU A 102 0.42 18.40 -10.46
C LEU A 102 0.58 18.87 -9.03
N TYR A 103 0.32 17.97 -8.11
CA TYR A 103 0.49 18.16 -6.68
C TYR A 103 1.42 17.13 -6.09
N ARG A 104 2.02 17.47 -4.97
CA ARG A 104 2.93 16.63 -4.23
C ARG A 104 2.58 16.63 -2.76
N ALA A 105 2.30 15.46 -2.19
CA ALA A 105 2.35 15.24 -0.76
C ALA A 105 3.80 14.97 -0.38
N PHE A 106 4.40 15.90 0.33
CA PHE A 106 5.83 15.92 0.58
C PHE A 106 6.17 15.90 2.06
N ARG A 107 7.09 15.02 2.39
CA ARG A 107 7.80 15.03 3.66
C ARG A 107 9.22 14.48 3.45
N PRO A 108 10.28 15.14 3.97
CA PRO A 108 11.63 14.59 3.92
C PRO A 108 11.68 13.18 4.52
N SER A 109 12.36 12.26 3.85
CA SER A 109 12.53 10.88 4.30
C SER A 109 11.24 10.09 4.57
N ALA A 110 10.10 10.51 4.03
CA ALA A 110 8.85 9.77 4.19
C ALA A 110 8.93 8.38 3.55
N SER A 111 8.50 7.39 4.31
CA SER A 111 8.25 6.01 3.86
C SER A 111 6.76 5.77 3.67
N PHE A 112 6.38 4.59 3.19
CA PHE A 112 4.97 4.19 3.16
C PHE A 112 4.32 4.26 4.54
N LYS A 113 5.06 3.82 5.59
CA LYS A 113 4.61 3.96 6.99
C LYS A 113 4.26 5.39 7.34
N THR A 114 5.11 6.33 6.97
CA THR A 114 4.91 7.75 7.24
C THR A 114 3.56 8.24 6.72
N TRP A 115 3.18 7.89 5.50
CA TRP A 115 1.92 8.32 4.91
C TRP A 115 0.70 7.63 5.49
N VAL A 116 0.84 6.35 5.90
CA VAL A 116 -0.21 5.65 6.65
C VAL A 116 -0.39 6.29 8.04
N ASP A 117 0.69 6.64 8.72
CA ASP A 117 0.64 7.32 10.02
C ASP A 117 0.02 8.72 9.89
N CYS A 118 0.36 9.47 8.83
CA CYS A 118 -0.31 10.74 8.52
C CYS A 118 -1.83 10.57 8.30
N TRP A 119 -2.24 9.52 7.61
CA TRP A 119 -3.66 9.22 7.43
C TRP A 119 -4.38 8.94 8.75
N ASN A 120 -3.72 8.24 9.67
CA ASN A 120 -4.26 7.80 10.96
C ASN A 120 -4.05 8.79 12.11
N ASP A 121 -3.49 10.00 11.86
CA ASP A 121 -3.12 10.99 12.89
C ASP A 121 -2.14 10.44 13.94
N SER A 122 -1.31 9.46 13.59
CA SER A 122 -0.42 8.78 14.52
C SER A 122 1.04 9.27 14.47
N ASP A 123 1.32 10.27 13.65
CA ASP A 123 2.64 10.89 13.49
C ASP A 123 2.58 12.39 13.81
N ASN A 124 3.60 12.94 14.46
CA ASN A 124 3.66 14.34 14.90
C ASN A 124 4.59 15.21 14.05
N GLU A 125 5.12 14.72 12.94
CA GLU A 125 6.07 15.47 12.14
C GLU A 125 5.40 16.24 11.02
N TYR A 126 6.10 17.27 10.56
CA TYR A 126 5.65 18.19 9.52
C TYR A 126 5.61 17.54 8.14
N TYR A 127 4.59 17.83 7.36
CA TYR A 127 4.47 17.54 5.94
C TYR A 127 3.80 18.68 5.18
N SER A 128 3.86 18.65 3.85
CA SER A 128 3.15 19.63 3.00
C SER A 128 2.38 18.94 1.87
N ILE A 129 1.38 19.65 1.38
CA ILE A 129 0.76 19.38 0.08
C ILE A 129 1.10 20.58 -0.81
N ASP A 130 2.00 20.36 -1.74
CA ASP A 130 2.53 21.41 -2.59
C ASP A 130 1.84 21.40 -3.96
N PHE A 131 1.43 22.55 -4.46
CA PHE A 131 1.13 22.74 -5.87
C PHE A 131 2.47 22.84 -6.63
N CYS A 132 2.68 21.99 -7.63
CA CYS A 132 3.95 21.92 -8.35
C CYS A 132 3.88 22.54 -9.74
N ALA A 133 2.79 22.31 -10.48
CA ALA A 133 2.67 22.82 -11.85
C ALA A 133 1.23 22.71 -12.39
N GLY A 134 0.95 23.46 -13.46
CA GLY A 134 -0.32 23.42 -14.18
C GLY A 134 -1.39 24.29 -13.57
N THR A 135 -2.63 23.83 -13.55
CA THR A 135 -3.78 24.57 -13.01
C THR A 135 -3.97 24.27 -11.53
N SER A 136 -4.09 25.30 -10.69
CA SER A 136 -4.34 25.13 -9.26
C SER A 136 -5.77 24.72 -8.99
N LEU A 137 -5.94 23.65 -8.19
CA LEU A 137 -7.27 23.15 -7.78
C LEU A 137 -7.87 23.90 -6.58
N GLY A 138 -7.11 24.84 -6.01
CA GLY A 138 -7.55 25.63 -4.87
C GLY A 138 -7.77 24.86 -3.56
N GLY A 139 -7.37 25.43 -2.45
CA GLY A 139 -7.73 24.95 -1.10
C GLY A 139 -7.18 23.60 -0.63
N ILE A 140 -6.33 22.92 -1.42
CA ILE A 140 -5.69 21.66 -1.02
C ILE A 140 -4.20 21.79 -0.73
N SER A 141 -3.56 22.88 -1.16
CA SER A 141 -2.17 23.16 -0.81
C SER A 141 -2.05 23.71 0.61
N GLY A 142 -0.99 23.35 1.28
CA GLY A 142 -0.70 23.86 2.60
C GLY A 142 0.36 23.04 3.31
N SER A 143 0.58 23.39 4.56
CA SER A 143 1.51 22.74 5.45
C SER A 143 0.79 22.35 6.72
N GLY A 144 1.01 21.14 7.19
CA GLY A 144 0.40 20.62 8.40
C GLY A 144 1.43 19.89 9.27
N SER A 145 1.13 19.73 10.55
CA SER A 145 1.78 18.70 11.35
C SER A 145 1.03 17.40 11.11
N ALA A 146 1.74 16.29 11.20
CA ALA A 146 1.12 14.99 11.00
C ALA A 146 0.13 14.61 12.13
N SER A 147 0.21 15.27 13.29
CA SER A 147 -0.87 15.20 14.31
C SER A 147 -2.21 15.77 13.83
N ASP A 148 -2.23 16.40 12.65
CA ASP A 148 -3.41 16.82 11.93
C ASP A 148 -3.29 16.30 10.48
N GLY A 149 -3.51 15.03 10.26
CA GLY A 149 -3.57 14.40 8.94
C GLY A 149 -4.71 14.95 8.07
N ALA A 150 -5.44 15.93 8.56
CA ALA A 150 -6.59 16.54 7.89
C ALA A 150 -6.23 17.05 6.50
N LEU A 151 -5.04 17.65 6.31
CA LEU A 151 -4.61 18.15 5.01
C LEU A 151 -4.35 17.01 4.02
N PHE A 152 -3.70 15.92 4.43
CA PHE A 152 -3.46 14.75 3.59
C PHE A 152 -4.78 14.04 3.25
N ARG A 153 -5.65 13.83 4.25
CA ARG A 153 -7.00 13.29 4.02
C ARG A 153 -7.80 14.18 3.08
N LYS A 154 -7.76 15.50 3.29
CA LYS A 154 -8.44 16.46 2.42
C LYS A 154 -7.93 16.35 0.98
N ALA A 155 -6.63 16.28 0.77
CA ALA A 155 -6.05 16.13 -0.57
C ALA A 155 -6.55 14.85 -1.26
N LEU A 156 -6.62 13.72 -0.54
CA LEU A 156 -7.11 12.46 -1.09
C LEU A 156 -8.63 12.41 -1.28
N GLN A 157 -9.41 13.05 -0.41
CA GLN A 157 -10.87 12.92 -0.41
C GLN A 157 -11.60 13.99 -1.23
N SER A 158 -11.03 15.20 -1.34
CA SER A 158 -11.70 16.32 -2.02
C SER A 158 -11.41 16.42 -3.50
N VAL A 159 -10.43 15.68 -4.00
CA VAL A 159 -10.05 15.67 -5.42
C VAL A 159 -10.18 14.25 -5.96
N LYS A 160 -10.79 14.13 -7.14
CA LYS A 160 -10.76 12.89 -7.93
C LYS A 160 -9.50 12.90 -8.78
N TRP A 161 -8.45 12.28 -8.26
CA TRP A 161 -7.17 12.15 -8.93
C TRP A 161 -7.25 11.14 -10.09
N ASP A 162 -6.63 11.46 -11.20
CA ASP A 162 -6.51 10.52 -12.33
C ASP A 162 -5.31 9.60 -12.15
N ILE A 163 -4.22 10.16 -11.63
CA ILE A 163 -3.00 9.42 -11.34
C ILE A 163 -2.57 9.72 -9.90
N ILE A 164 -2.24 8.69 -9.16
CA ILE A 164 -1.56 8.81 -7.87
C ILE A 164 -0.25 8.06 -7.95
N LEU A 165 0.86 8.78 -7.78
CA LEU A 165 2.19 8.20 -7.71
C LEU A 165 2.57 7.96 -6.26
N ILE A 166 3.24 6.85 -6.01
CA ILE A 166 3.83 6.53 -4.71
C ILE A 166 5.28 6.12 -4.88
N HIS A 167 6.10 6.31 -3.87
CA HIS A 167 7.44 5.77 -3.86
C HIS A 167 7.99 5.57 -2.44
N GLN A 168 9.01 4.73 -2.31
CA GLN A 168 9.61 4.38 -1.03
C GLN A 168 10.74 5.35 -0.67
N VAL A 169 11.02 5.45 0.62
CA VAL A 169 12.20 6.17 1.11
C VAL A 169 13.50 5.48 0.69
N SER A 170 14.53 6.28 0.47
CA SER A 170 15.83 5.80 0.01
C SER A 170 16.42 4.66 0.85
N THR A 171 16.30 4.75 2.18
CA THR A 171 16.87 3.78 3.12
C THR A 171 16.24 2.39 3.02
N TYR A 172 15.01 2.29 2.51
CA TYR A 172 14.27 1.04 2.39
C TYR A 172 14.09 0.57 0.95
N SER A 173 14.36 1.45 -0.03
CA SER A 173 14.03 1.20 -1.43
C SER A 173 14.74 0.00 -2.07
N ASN A 174 15.88 -0.42 -1.53
CA ASN A 174 16.68 -1.55 -2.01
C ASN A 174 16.42 -2.87 -1.28
N ASP A 175 15.56 -2.87 -0.29
CA ASP A 175 15.18 -4.06 0.48
C ASP A 175 13.65 -4.18 0.55
N TYR A 176 13.10 -5.04 -0.29
CA TYR A 176 11.65 -5.22 -0.38
C TYR A 176 11.02 -5.69 0.94
N SER A 177 11.75 -6.44 1.75
CA SER A 177 11.24 -6.91 3.05
C SER A 177 10.89 -5.75 4.01
N LEU A 178 11.47 -4.57 3.80
CA LEU A 178 11.19 -3.37 4.59
C LEU A 178 9.96 -2.58 4.08
N TRP A 179 9.39 -2.96 2.92
CA TRP A 179 8.25 -2.25 2.34
C TRP A 179 6.93 -2.67 2.98
N GLU A 180 6.85 -3.90 3.39
CA GLU A 180 5.62 -4.47 3.96
C GLU A 180 5.43 -4.12 5.44
N GLY A 181 6.49 -3.68 6.12
CA GLY A 181 6.44 -3.41 7.56
C GLY A 181 6.51 -4.68 8.41
N ASN A 182 6.66 -4.52 9.70
CA ASN A 182 6.88 -5.61 10.67
C ASN A 182 5.61 -6.46 10.84
N GLY A 183 5.33 -7.30 9.90
CA GLY A 183 4.63 -8.58 10.11
C GLY A 183 3.15 -8.44 10.17
N ALA A 184 2.27 -7.93 9.72
CA ALA A 184 0.83 -8.16 9.60
C ALA A 184 0.14 -7.07 8.77
N GLY A 185 0.18 -7.21 7.48
CA GLY A 185 -0.46 -6.27 6.55
C GLY A 185 0.39 -5.00 6.40
N GLY A 186 1.34 -5.00 5.47
CA GLY A 186 2.35 -3.97 5.36
C GLY A 186 1.82 -2.58 5.05
N TYR A 187 2.58 -1.59 5.39
CA TYR A 187 2.26 -0.18 5.15
C TYR A 187 2.03 0.14 3.68
N LEU A 188 2.67 -0.58 2.76
CA LEU A 188 2.43 -0.48 1.32
C LEU A 188 0.99 -0.90 0.96
N GLN A 189 0.56 -2.05 1.45
CA GLN A 189 -0.81 -2.55 1.23
C GLN A 189 -1.85 -1.59 1.79
N GLU A 190 -1.60 -1.08 3.00
CA GLU A 190 -2.52 -0.14 3.63
C GLU A 190 -2.58 1.20 2.88
N LEU A 191 -1.44 1.74 2.40
CA LEU A 191 -1.43 2.95 1.59
C LEU A 191 -2.21 2.75 0.28
N ILE A 192 -1.99 1.63 -0.41
CA ILE A 192 -2.76 1.27 -1.62
C ILE A 192 -4.25 1.17 -1.28
N ARG A 193 -4.62 0.54 -0.17
CA ARG A 193 -6.00 0.45 0.28
C ARG A 193 -6.63 1.83 0.51
N ILE A 194 -5.91 2.73 1.19
CA ILE A 194 -6.35 4.11 1.42
C ILE A 194 -6.61 4.82 0.09
N ILE A 195 -5.68 4.69 -0.86
CA ILE A 195 -5.82 5.29 -2.19
C ILE A 195 -7.03 4.71 -2.92
N ARG A 196 -7.20 3.41 -2.95
CA ARG A 196 -8.32 2.75 -3.64
C ARG A 196 -9.69 3.09 -3.04
N VAL A 197 -9.75 3.26 -1.72
CA VAL A 197 -11.00 3.67 -1.04
C VAL A 197 -11.36 5.13 -1.33
N THR A 198 -10.37 6.01 -1.39
CA THR A 198 -10.61 7.45 -1.61
C THR A 198 -10.70 7.84 -3.09
N ASN A 199 -9.95 7.15 -3.93
CA ASN A 199 -9.82 7.41 -5.37
C ASN A 199 -9.86 6.09 -6.16
N PRO A 200 -10.99 5.37 -6.18
CA PRO A 200 -11.09 4.06 -6.84
C PRO A 200 -10.83 4.13 -8.34
N GLN A 201 -11.02 5.31 -8.96
CA GLN A 201 -10.79 5.54 -10.38
C GLN A 201 -9.33 5.88 -10.71
N ALA A 202 -8.51 6.20 -9.71
CA ALA A 202 -7.13 6.64 -9.96
C ALA A 202 -6.26 5.49 -10.45
N THR A 203 -5.42 5.77 -11.41
CA THR A 203 -4.32 4.89 -11.78
C THR A 203 -3.18 5.07 -10.79
N ILE A 204 -2.72 3.99 -10.18
CA ILE A 204 -1.60 4.02 -9.23
C ILE A 204 -0.29 3.71 -9.96
N GLY A 205 0.64 4.67 -9.94
CA GLY A 205 1.98 4.50 -10.44
C GLY A 205 3.00 4.41 -9.31
N TYR A 206 4.06 3.65 -9.52
CA TYR A 206 5.21 3.66 -8.64
C TYR A 206 6.37 4.40 -9.28
N LEU A 207 6.89 5.43 -8.62
CA LEU A 207 8.09 6.14 -9.00
C LEU A 207 9.30 5.42 -8.42
N MET A 208 10.03 4.69 -9.27
CA MET A 208 11.23 3.95 -8.87
C MET A 208 12.32 4.92 -8.39
N THR A 209 12.80 4.73 -7.17
CA THR A 209 13.88 5.56 -6.62
C THR A 209 15.20 5.30 -7.33
N HIS A 210 16.10 6.28 -7.33
CA HIS A 210 17.45 6.08 -7.85
C HIS A 210 18.43 5.65 -6.74
N SER A 211 19.54 5.05 -7.13
CA SER A 211 20.66 4.74 -6.25
C SER A 211 21.44 6.00 -5.89
N TYR A 212 21.98 6.06 -4.70
CA TYR A 212 22.95 7.11 -4.35
C TYR A 212 24.30 6.88 -4.99
N ARG A 213 25.01 7.96 -5.24
CA ARG A 213 26.42 7.91 -5.67
C ARG A 213 27.27 7.17 -4.63
N GLY A 214 28.13 6.27 -5.09
CA GLY A 214 28.80 5.22 -4.31
C GLY A 214 29.60 5.59 -3.07
N SER A 215 29.79 6.88 -2.75
CA SER A 215 30.52 7.29 -1.56
C SER A 215 29.68 7.56 -0.32
N TYR A 216 28.36 7.70 -0.48
CA TYR A 216 27.50 8.13 0.63
C TYR A 216 27.03 6.98 1.55
N TRP A 217 26.94 5.76 1.02
CA TRP A 217 26.50 4.57 1.75
C TRP A 217 27.41 3.36 1.50
N ALA A 218 28.67 3.62 1.19
CA ALA A 218 29.66 2.62 0.77
C ALA A 218 29.95 1.51 1.79
N ASN A 219 29.39 1.60 2.98
CA ASN A 219 29.77 0.70 4.07
C ASN A 219 28.97 -0.60 4.14
N SER A 220 27.91 -0.78 3.37
CA SER A 220 27.09 -1.99 3.46
C SER A 220 26.73 -2.68 2.13
N GLU A 221 26.84 -2.03 0.98
CA GLU A 221 26.29 -2.56 -0.28
C GLU A 221 27.22 -2.50 -1.50
N GLY A 222 28.50 -2.22 -1.30
CA GLY A 222 29.57 -2.37 -2.28
C GLY A 222 29.57 -1.40 -3.47
N SER A 223 28.49 -1.08 -4.12
CA SER A 223 28.46 -0.16 -5.25
C SER A 223 27.07 0.42 -5.52
N SER A 224 27.02 1.61 -6.16
CA SER A 224 25.77 2.22 -6.58
C SER A 224 24.99 1.33 -7.58
N TYR A 225 25.70 0.53 -8.38
CA TYR A 225 25.10 -0.43 -9.31
C TYR A 225 24.37 -1.55 -8.56
N LEU A 226 24.98 -2.14 -7.54
CA LEU A 226 24.34 -3.19 -6.76
C LEU A 226 23.09 -2.66 -6.06
N ARG A 227 23.17 -1.46 -5.50
CA ARG A 227 22.01 -0.81 -4.89
C ARG A 227 20.90 -0.55 -5.90
N TRP A 228 21.23 -0.02 -7.07
CA TRP A 228 20.25 0.16 -8.15
C TRP A 228 19.59 -1.17 -8.54
N ARG A 229 20.39 -2.23 -8.69
CA ARG A 229 19.87 -3.57 -9.00
C ARG A 229 18.88 -4.05 -7.96
N ASN A 230 19.22 -3.90 -6.67
CA ASN A 230 18.32 -4.29 -5.57
C ASN A 230 17.03 -3.45 -5.60
N ILE A 231 17.11 -2.15 -5.90
CA ILE A 231 15.93 -1.29 -6.09
C ILE A 231 15.08 -1.77 -7.27
N ALA A 232 15.70 -2.15 -8.38
CA ALA A 232 15.01 -2.66 -9.54
C ALA A 232 14.32 -4.00 -9.24
N ASP A 233 14.98 -4.91 -8.52
CA ASP A 233 14.41 -6.20 -8.10
C ASP A 233 13.23 -5.99 -7.13
N ALA A 234 13.35 -5.09 -6.14
CA ALA A 234 12.25 -4.71 -5.25
C ALA A 234 11.06 -4.10 -6.00
N THR A 235 11.34 -3.22 -6.98
CA THR A 235 10.30 -2.63 -7.83
C THR A 235 9.58 -3.67 -8.68
N LYS A 236 10.30 -4.65 -9.20
CA LYS A 236 9.73 -5.78 -9.95
C LYS A 236 8.81 -6.61 -9.06
N GLN A 237 9.24 -6.90 -7.84
CA GLN A 237 8.45 -7.65 -6.86
C GLN A 237 7.16 -6.92 -6.51
N LEU A 238 7.24 -5.60 -6.25
CA LEU A 238 6.07 -4.73 -6.07
C LEU A 238 5.04 -4.92 -7.19
N LYS A 239 5.48 -4.87 -8.46
CA LYS A 239 4.59 -4.99 -9.62
C LYS A 239 3.94 -6.37 -9.74
N LEU A 240 4.59 -7.41 -9.23
CA LEU A 240 4.06 -8.77 -9.25
C LEU A 240 3.05 -9.04 -8.13
N GLU A 241 3.22 -8.40 -6.98
CA GLU A 241 2.46 -8.70 -5.77
C GLU A 241 1.30 -7.72 -5.51
N TYR A 242 1.40 -6.50 -6.02
CA TYR A 242 0.41 -5.46 -5.78
C TYR A 242 -0.22 -4.93 -7.07
N ASP A 243 -1.43 -4.38 -6.91
CA ASP A 243 -2.20 -3.75 -7.99
C ASP A 243 -1.66 -2.33 -8.28
N ILE A 244 -0.42 -2.29 -8.79
CA ILE A 244 0.22 -1.09 -9.31
C ILE A 244 0.08 -1.09 -10.83
N ASP A 245 -0.51 -0.05 -11.37
CA ASP A 245 -0.85 0.01 -12.79
C ASP A 245 0.39 0.17 -13.67
N PHE A 246 1.35 1.01 -13.27
CA PHE A 246 2.58 1.25 -14.03
C PHE A 246 3.77 1.63 -13.15
N ILE A 247 4.97 1.53 -13.70
CA ILE A 247 6.22 1.93 -13.08
C ILE A 247 6.83 3.09 -13.88
N ILE A 248 7.26 4.15 -13.19
CA ILE A 248 8.13 5.17 -13.75
C ILE A 248 9.57 4.78 -13.41
N PRO A 249 10.39 4.36 -14.39
CA PRO A 249 11.72 3.80 -14.12
C PRO A 249 12.77 4.91 -13.91
N TYR A 250 12.45 5.92 -13.09
CA TYR A 250 13.30 7.07 -12.85
C TYR A 250 14.69 6.67 -12.37
N GLY A 251 14.76 5.73 -11.42
CA GLY A 251 16.04 5.23 -10.90
C GLY A 251 16.90 4.57 -11.97
N THR A 252 16.30 3.92 -12.97
CA THR A 252 17.05 3.37 -14.12
C THR A 252 17.51 4.46 -15.07
N ALA A 253 16.68 5.46 -15.31
CA ALA A 253 17.06 6.59 -16.19
C ALA A 253 18.22 7.41 -15.62
N VAL A 254 18.29 7.56 -14.30
CA VAL A 254 19.40 8.28 -13.64
C VAL A 254 20.68 7.45 -13.57
N GLN A 255 20.56 6.10 -13.55
CA GLN A 255 21.72 5.20 -13.47
C GLN A 255 22.48 5.08 -14.79
N ASN A 256 21.81 5.25 -15.94
CA ASN A 256 22.37 5.18 -17.29
C ASN A 256 22.84 6.55 -17.78
#